data_b3cafcc028630acdfe1ad6a707ecc488
#
_entry.id   b3cafcc028630acdfe1ad6a707ecc488
#
_cell.length_a   1.000
_cell.length_b   1.000
_cell.length_c   1.000
_cell.angle_alpha   90.00
_cell.angle_beta   90.00
_cell.angle_gamma   90.00
#
_symmetry.space_group_name_H-M   'P 1'
#
loop_
_entity.id
_entity.type
_entity.pdbx_description
1 polymer ?
#
loop_
_entity_poly.entity_id
_entity_poly.type
_entity_poly.pdbx_seq_one_letter_code
_entity_poly.pdbx_strand_id
1 'polypeptide(L)'
;ERNMAPLEESLAVSDKRNMRMLMLNVIRGDMQKSLESITMALNSEDSETSHYAASVLRDELNDFRSNVQKMYTQMQQETETETECEEMLIDYMNRILSQKIFTTMEQTKYVNMLEEAAESLYQKNGARITADRYEGLCLKLLDLKKIPETEKWCMRLAARKCAGSVYLPVKTVFHNGGKREILRSFAGTERV
;
A
#
# COMPACT_ATOMS: atom_id res chain seq x y z
N GLU A 1 -5.65 -42.70 21.21
CA GLU A 1 -5.12 -41.65 20.32
C GLU A 1 -6.05 -40.44 20.35
N ARG A 2 -5.69 -39.42 21.16
CA ARG A 2 -6.44 -38.19 21.20
C ARG A 2 -6.06 -37.35 19.96
N ASN A 3 -7.06 -37.06 19.13
CA ASN A 3 -6.95 -36.13 17.99
C ASN A 3 -6.36 -34.78 18.44
N MET A 4 -5.09 -34.54 18.18
CA MET A 4 -4.45 -33.25 18.37
C MET A 4 -4.74 -32.25 17.23
N ALA A 5 -5.23 -32.73 16.08
CA ALA A 5 -5.62 -31.92 14.94
C ALA A 5 -6.62 -30.78 15.25
N PRO A 6 -7.66 -30.94 16.10
CA PRO A 6 -8.60 -29.86 16.37
C PRO A 6 -8.01 -28.67 17.15
N LEU A 7 -6.92 -28.89 17.89
CA LEU A 7 -6.32 -27.82 18.70
C LEU A 7 -5.39 -26.92 17.87
N GLU A 8 -4.62 -27.52 16.98
CA GLU A 8 -3.75 -26.76 16.05
C GLU A 8 -4.58 -25.96 15.04
N GLU A 9 -5.67 -26.54 14.54
CA GLU A 9 -6.60 -25.86 13.63
C GLU A 9 -7.34 -24.72 14.32
N SER A 10 -7.76 -24.90 15.58
CA SER A 10 -8.41 -23.85 16.36
C SER A 10 -7.44 -22.72 16.76
N LEU A 11 -6.18 -23.04 17.03
CA LEU A 11 -5.13 -22.05 17.27
C LEU A 11 -4.82 -21.25 15.99
N ALA A 12 -4.67 -21.92 14.85
CA ALA A 12 -4.43 -21.26 13.57
C ALA A 12 -5.58 -20.32 13.16
N VAL A 13 -6.83 -20.74 13.38
CA VAL A 13 -8.03 -19.90 13.16
C VAL A 13 -8.08 -18.73 14.13
N SER A 14 -7.70 -18.94 15.40
CA SER A 14 -7.63 -17.88 16.40
C SER A 14 -6.54 -16.86 16.03
N ASP A 15 -5.38 -17.30 15.58
CA ASP A 15 -4.28 -16.43 15.16
C ASP A 15 -4.65 -15.60 13.91
N LYS A 16 -5.28 -16.21 12.92
CA LYS A 16 -5.82 -15.50 11.76
C LYS A 16 -6.84 -14.43 12.16
N ARG A 17 -7.76 -14.78 13.06
CA ARG A 17 -8.78 -13.84 13.56
C ARG A 17 -8.16 -12.68 14.34
N ASN A 18 -7.19 -12.96 15.20
CA ASN A 18 -6.48 -11.96 15.97
C ASN A 18 -5.64 -11.06 15.05
N MET A 19 -4.98 -11.63 14.05
CA MET A 19 -4.25 -10.87 13.04
C MET A 19 -5.19 -9.96 12.24
N ARG A 20 -6.33 -10.47 11.78
CA ARG A 20 -7.35 -9.67 11.08
C ARG A 20 -7.87 -8.52 11.95
N MET A 21 -8.12 -8.75 13.23
CA MET A 21 -8.52 -7.70 14.17
C MET A 21 -7.40 -6.66 14.38
N LEU A 22 -6.16 -7.10 14.50
CA LEU A 22 -5.00 -6.20 14.59
C LEU A 22 -4.90 -5.33 13.33
N MET A 23 -4.98 -5.93 12.14
CA MET A 23 -4.94 -5.22 10.87
C MET A 23 -6.07 -4.19 10.72
N LEU A 24 -7.29 -4.56 11.11
CA LEU A 24 -8.44 -3.65 11.09
C LEU A 24 -8.24 -2.47 12.06
N ASN A 25 -7.66 -2.71 13.22
CA ASN A 25 -7.36 -1.64 14.17
C ASN A 25 -6.27 -0.69 13.65
N VAL A 26 -5.22 -1.23 13.00
CA VAL A 26 -4.16 -0.44 12.36
C VAL A 26 -4.71 0.40 11.20
N ILE A 27 -5.59 -0.18 10.38
CA ILE A 27 -6.21 0.53 9.24
C ILE A 27 -7.21 1.59 9.72
N ARG A 28 -7.95 1.33 10.80
CA ARG A 28 -8.91 2.27 11.41
C ARG A 28 -8.23 3.34 12.24
N GLY A 29 -7.03 3.09 12.74
CA GLY A 29 -6.23 4.09 13.45
C GLY A 29 -5.99 5.29 12.52
N ASP A 30 -6.22 6.48 13.04
CA ASP A 30 -6.13 7.75 12.29
C ASP A 30 -4.66 8.19 12.13
N MET A 31 -3.77 7.20 11.84
CA MET A 31 -2.33 7.38 11.72
C MET A 31 -1.97 8.47 10.69
N GLN A 32 -2.75 8.59 9.62
CA GLN A 32 -2.51 9.62 8.61
C GLN A 32 -2.68 11.03 9.19
N LYS A 33 -3.76 11.28 9.92
CA LYS A 33 -3.98 12.60 10.57
C LYS A 33 -2.99 12.84 11.70
N SER A 34 -2.63 11.78 12.44
CA SER A 34 -1.56 11.84 13.43
C SER A 34 -0.26 12.29 12.79
N LEU A 35 0.15 11.68 11.69
CA LEU A 35 1.38 12.04 10.96
C LEU A 35 1.35 13.46 10.37
N GLU A 36 0.21 13.91 9.87
CA GLU A 36 0.06 15.30 9.40
C GLU A 36 0.26 16.30 10.56
N SER A 37 -0.37 16.03 11.70
CA SER A 37 -0.23 16.85 12.92
C SER A 37 1.20 16.83 13.46
N ILE A 38 1.85 15.66 13.49
CA ILE A 38 3.23 15.50 13.92
C ILE A 38 4.18 16.28 12.99
N THR A 39 3.96 16.21 11.68
CA THR A 39 4.78 16.94 10.70
C THR A 39 4.66 18.45 10.87
N MET A 40 3.47 18.95 11.20
CA MET A 40 3.29 20.38 11.55
C MET A 40 4.04 20.73 12.83
N ALA A 41 3.96 19.89 13.87
CA ALA A 41 4.63 20.13 15.14
C ALA A 41 6.17 20.04 15.04
N LEU A 42 6.72 19.25 14.14
CA LEU A 42 8.17 19.20 13.85
C LEU A 42 8.71 20.53 13.33
N ASN A 43 7.89 21.31 12.64
CA ASN A 43 8.24 22.63 12.11
C ASN A 43 7.90 23.76 13.08
N SER A 44 7.56 23.47 14.33
CA SER A 44 7.30 24.47 15.37
C SER A 44 8.57 25.25 15.70
N GLU A 45 8.43 26.56 15.94
CA GLU A 45 9.52 27.41 16.47
C GLU A 45 9.87 27.06 17.93
N ASP A 46 8.93 26.42 18.66
CA ASP A 46 9.17 25.92 20.00
C ASP A 46 9.95 24.61 19.98
N SER A 47 11.18 24.67 20.52
CA SER A 47 12.11 23.54 20.55
C SER A 47 11.57 22.35 21.34
N GLU A 48 10.79 22.55 22.39
CA GLU A 48 10.22 21.47 23.21
C GLU A 48 9.14 20.73 22.42
N THR A 49 8.25 21.46 21.77
CA THR A 49 7.21 20.91 20.88
C THR A 49 7.82 20.12 19.74
N SER A 50 8.84 20.67 19.08
CA SER A 50 9.54 20.00 17.97
C SER A 50 10.25 18.71 18.43
N HIS A 51 10.90 18.75 19.59
CA HIS A 51 11.56 17.55 20.16
C HIS A 51 10.55 16.45 20.55
N TYR A 52 9.44 16.84 21.15
CA TYR A 52 8.35 15.89 21.47
C TYR A 52 7.77 15.26 20.19
N ALA A 53 7.47 16.08 19.18
CA ALA A 53 6.97 15.62 17.89
C ALA A 53 7.93 14.62 17.21
N ALA A 54 9.24 14.86 17.28
CA ALA A 54 10.25 13.95 16.76
C ALA A 54 10.25 12.59 17.50
N SER A 55 10.01 12.59 18.80
CA SER A 55 9.88 11.34 19.57
C SER A 55 8.65 10.56 19.17
N VAL A 56 7.50 11.23 19.06
CA VAL A 56 6.24 10.59 18.63
C VAL A 56 6.35 10.05 17.20
N LEU A 57 6.95 10.81 16.28
CA LEU A 57 7.19 10.34 14.91
C LEU A 57 8.00 9.06 14.88
N ARG A 58 9.07 9.00 15.69
CA ARG A 58 9.91 7.78 15.75
C ARG A 58 9.11 6.57 16.21
N ASP A 59 8.23 6.74 17.19
CA ASP A 59 7.41 5.65 17.71
C ASP A 59 6.37 5.19 16.66
N GLU A 60 5.70 6.11 15.98
CA GLU A 60 4.79 5.82 14.87
C GLU A 60 5.49 5.10 13.70
N LEU A 61 6.73 5.50 13.36
CA LEU A 61 7.51 4.82 12.33
C LEU A 61 7.93 3.40 12.75
N ASN A 62 8.21 3.17 14.04
CA ASN A 62 8.50 1.84 14.55
C ASN A 62 7.27 0.93 14.50
N ASP A 63 6.11 1.46 14.85
CA ASP A 63 4.84 0.75 14.73
C ASP A 63 4.52 0.41 13.27
N PHE A 64 4.72 1.36 12.36
CA PHE A 64 4.59 1.10 10.92
C PHE A 64 5.50 -0.06 10.48
N ARG A 65 6.79 -0.02 10.83
CA ARG A 65 7.76 -1.08 10.47
C ARG A 65 7.32 -2.45 10.96
N SER A 66 6.89 -2.51 12.23
CA SER A 66 6.40 -3.75 12.86
C SER A 66 5.16 -4.28 12.17
N ASN A 67 4.18 -3.41 11.89
CA ASN A 67 2.92 -3.79 11.28
C ASN A 67 3.12 -4.26 9.83
N VAL A 68 3.89 -3.55 9.02
CA VAL A 68 4.22 -3.96 7.65
C VAL A 68 4.90 -5.33 7.65
N GLN A 69 5.88 -5.55 8.55
CA GLN A 69 6.57 -6.84 8.62
C GLN A 69 5.63 -7.99 8.98
N LYS A 70 4.72 -7.79 9.93
CA LYS A 70 3.72 -8.80 10.32
C LYS A 70 2.77 -9.12 9.17
N MET A 71 2.22 -8.09 8.51
CA MET A 71 1.30 -8.25 7.38
C MET A 71 2.00 -8.94 6.20
N TYR A 72 3.24 -8.56 5.90
CA TYR A 72 4.02 -9.15 4.82
C TYR A 72 4.34 -10.63 5.09
N THR A 73 4.72 -10.97 6.31
CA THR A 73 4.97 -12.36 6.71
C THR A 73 3.68 -13.19 6.61
N GLN A 74 2.55 -12.63 7.03
CA GLN A 74 1.25 -13.31 6.94
C GLN A 74 0.85 -13.52 5.48
N MET A 75 1.02 -12.53 4.61
CA MET A 75 0.77 -12.63 3.18
C MET A 75 1.53 -13.80 2.54
N GLN A 76 2.79 -14.02 2.95
CA GLN A 76 3.59 -15.15 2.44
C GLN A 76 3.11 -16.52 2.92
N GLN A 77 2.31 -16.56 3.97
CA GLN A 77 1.74 -17.81 4.54
C GLN A 77 0.32 -18.08 4.07
N GLU A 78 -0.32 -17.12 3.40
CA GLU A 78 -1.68 -17.29 2.88
C GLU A 78 -1.73 -18.24 1.69
N THR A 79 -2.88 -18.91 1.55
CA THR A 79 -3.16 -19.77 0.39
C THR A 79 -3.37 -18.93 -0.88
N GLU A 80 -3.29 -19.60 -2.04
CA GLU A 80 -3.47 -18.94 -3.35
C GLU A 80 -4.86 -18.30 -3.55
N THR A 81 -5.84 -18.67 -2.76
CA THR A 81 -7.22 -18.17 -2.85
C THR A 81 -7.50 -16.99 -1.91
N GLU A 82 -6.69 -16.81 -0.87
CA GLU A 82 -6.84 -15.72 0.10
C GLU A 82 -6.10 -14.47 -0.40
N THR A 83 -6.75 -13.30 -0.38
CA THR A 83 -6.18 -12.03 -0.88
C THR A 83 -6.26 -10.90 0.14
N GLU A 84 -6.78 -11.16 1.32
CA GLU A 84 -7.05 -10.13 2.32
C GLU A 84 -5.79 -9.46 2.85
N CYS A 85 -4.70 -10.21 3.05
CA CYS A 85 -3.45 -9.64 3.53
C CYS A 85 -2.80 -8.73 2.50
N GLU A 86 -2.78 -9.11 1.22
CA GLU A 86 -2.29 -8.26 0.15
C GLU A 86 -3.10 -6.95 0.06
N GLU A 87 -4.43 -7.05 0.08
CA GLU A 87 -5.30 -5.90 -0.02
C GLU A 87 -5.07 -4.91 1.14
N MET A 88 -5.02 -5.43 2.38
CA MET A 88 -4.79 -4.62 3.57
C MET A 88 -3.38 -4.01 3.59
N LEU A 89 -2.37 -4.79 3.21
CA LEU A 89 -0.98 -4.32 3.14
C LEU A 89 -0.82 -3.21 2.11
N ILE A 90 -1.40 -3.36 0.90
CA ILE A 90 -1.38 -2.36 -0.16
C ILE A 90 -2.06 -1.07 0.31
N ASP A 91 -3.26 -1.16 0.90
CA ASP A 91 -4.02 0.00 1.36
C ASP A 91 -3.29 0.73 2.49
N TYR A 92 -2.73 0.00 3.46
CA TYR A 92 -1.96 0.54 4.56
C TYR A 92 -0.69 1.27 4.07
N MET A 93 0.11 0.59 3.24
CA MET A 93 1.35 1.17 2.71
C MET A 93 1.09 2.35 1.78
N ASN A 94 0.04 2.27 0.92
CA ASN A 94 -0.32 3.39 0.05
C ASN A 94 -0.62 4.66 0.82
N ARG A 95 -1.28 4.54 1.96
CA ARG A 95 -1.64 5.67 2.82
C ARG A 95 -0.41 6.30 3.48
N ILE A 96 0.44 5.49 4.09
CA ILE A 96 1.57 5.98 4.89
C ILE A 96 2.74 6.45 4.01
N LEU A 97 3.08 5.71 2.95
CA LEU A 97 4.18 6.10 2.05
C LEU A 97 3.92 7.40 1.28
N SER A 98 2.67 7.84 1.20
CA SER A 98 2.32 9.13 0.60
C SER A 98 2.75 10.32 1.44
N GLN A 99 3.04 10.15 2.73
CA GLN A 99 3.45 11.23 3.65
C GLN A 99 4.92 11.66 3.47
N LYS A 100 5.73 10.88 2.73
CA LYS A 100 7.15 11.17 2.43
C LYS A 100 8.02 11.43 3.68
N ILE A 101 7.76 10.69 4.75
CA ILE A 101 8.45 10.78 6.04
C ILE A 101 9.63 9.83 6.18
N PHE A 102 9.82 8.93 5.22
CA PHE A 102 10.89 7.93 5.21
C PHE A 102 12.13 8.45 4.52
N THR A 103 13.29 7.90 4.89
CA THR A 103 14.51 8.07 4.11
C THR A 103 14.35 7.48 2.71
N THR A 104 15.14 7.95 1.75
CA THR A 104 15.10 7.41 0.38
C THR A 104 15.29 5.91 0.33
N MET A 105 16.17 5.36 1.17
CA MET A 105 16.43 3.93 1.24
C MET A 105 15.21 3.16 1.78
N GLU A 106 14.60 3.64 2.86
CA GLU A 106 13.39 3.03 3.42
C GLU A 106 12.19 3.16 2.47
N GLN A 107 12.01 4.33 1.86
CA GLN A 107 10.97 4.54 0.85
C GLN A 107 11.10 3.52 -0.29
N THR A 108 12.32 3.32 -0.80
CA THR A 108 12.59 2.34 -1.87
C THR A 108 12.27 0.92 -1.39
N LYS A 109 12.71 0.55 -0.19
CA LYS A 109 12.42 -0.76 0.40
C LYS A 109 10.91 -1.02 0.46
N TYR A 110 10.15 -0.08 1.03
CA TYR A 110 8.71 -0.27 1.22
C TYR A 110 7.92 -0.19 -0.08
N VAL A 111 8.34 0.61 -1.05
CA VAL A 111 7.71 0.61 -2.38
C VAL A 111 7.97 -0.71 -3.11
N ASN A 112 9.13 -1.34 -2.93
CA ASN A 112 9.37 -2.68 -3.47
C ASN A 112 8.43 -3.72 -2.83
N MET A 113 8.30 -3.70 -1.50
CA MET A 113 7.36 -4.59 -0.80
C MET A 113 5.90 -4.35 -1.22
N LEU A 114 5.52 -3.09 -1.45
CA LEU A 114 4.20 -2.73 -2.00
C LEU A 114 3.99 -3.30 -3.40
N GLU A 115 5.01 -3.23 -4.27
CA GLU A 115 4.97 -3.81 -5.61
C GLU A 115 4.84 -5.35 -5.56
N GLU A 116 5.58 -5.99 -4.67
CA GLU A 116 5.49 -7.45 -4.46
C GLU A 116 4.10 -7.87 -3.98
N ALA A 117 3.51 -7.14 -3.02
CA ALA A 117 2.14 -7.40 -2.56
C ALA A 117 1.11 -7.19 -3.69
N ALA A 118 1.28 -6.16 -4.51
CA ALA A 118 0.42 -5.92 -5.66
C ALA A 118 0.60 -7.00 -6.74
N GLU A 119 1.80 -7.51 -6.96
CA GLU A 119 2.06 -8.61 -7.89
C GLU A 119 1.41 -9.91 -7.40
N SER A 120 1.55 -10.24 -6.10
CA SER A 120 0.87 -11.39 -5.48
C SER A 120 -0.64 -11.29 -5.66
N LEU A 121 -1.23 -10.13 -5.32
CA LEU A 121 -2.66 -9.90 -5.50
C LEU A 121 -3.09 -10.02 -6.97
N TYR A 122 -2.28 -9.52 -7.91
CA TYR A 122 -2.57 -9.61 -9.33
C TYR A 122 -2.60 -11.06 -9.81
N GLN A 123 -1.66 -11.89 -9.37
CA GLN A 123 -1.59 -13.31 -9.71
C GLN A 123 -2.75 -14.11 -9.11
N LYS A 124 -3.09 -13.86 -7.84
CA LYS A 124 -4.20 -14.51 -7.15
C LYS A 124 -5.57 -14.06 -7.70
N ASN A 125 -5.78 -12.75 -7.79
CA ASN A 125 -7.03 -12.15 -8.27
C ASN A 125 -6.83 -10.68 -8.71
N GLY A 126 -6.41 -10.47 -9.94
CA GLY A 126 -6.18 -9.11 -10.48
C GLY A 126 -7.40 -8.18 -10.44
N ALA A 127 -8.63 -8.73 -10.39
CA ALA A 127 -9.85 -7.93 -10.27
C ALA A 127 -9.97 -7.20 -8.91
N ARG A 128 -9.25 -7.65 -7.89
CA ARG A 128 -9.22 -7.02 -6.56
C ARG A 128 -8.35 -5.77 -6.49
N ILE A 129 -7.46 -5.54 -7.47
CA ILE A 129 -6.67 -4.31 -7.51
C ILE A 129 -7.57 -3.19 -8.05
N THR A 130 -8.07 -2.35 -7.16
CA THR A 130 -8.91 -1.20 -7.51
C THR A 130 -8.12 -0.12 -8.26
N ALA A 131 -8.81 0.83 -8.91
CA ALA A 131 -8.17 1.96 -9.58
C ALA A 131 -7.27 2.77 -8.63
N ASP A 132 -7.73 2.99 -7.39
CA ASP A 132 -6.97 3.72 -6.36
C ASP A 132 -5.68 3.00 -5.95
N ARG A 133 -5.72 1.65 -5.88
CA ARG A 133 -4.53 0.83 -5.60
C ARG A 133 -3.52 0.92 -6.73
N TYR A 134 -3.96 0.85 -8.00
CA TYR A 134 -3.11 1.07 -9.16
C TYR A 134 -2.50 2.47 -9.17
N GLU A 135 -3.31 3.51 -8.95
CA GLU A 135 -2.84 4.89 -8.90
C GLU A 135 -1.80 5.08 -7.79
N GLY A 136 -2.12 4.62 -6.57
CA GLY A 136 -1.23 4.71 -5.43
C GLY A 136 0.13 4.05 -5.67
N LEU A 137 0.15 2.86 -6.27
CA LEU A 137 1.38 2.14 -6.62
C LEU A 137 2.16 2.88 -7.72
N CYS A 138 1.50 3.25 -8.82
CA CYS A 138 2.15 3.93 -9.94
C CYS A 138 2.78 5.27 -9.53
N LEU A 139 2.12 6.05 -8.67
CA LEU A 139 2.67 7.32 -8.16
C LEU A 139 3.97 7.10 -7.38
N LYS A 140 4.02 6.07 -6.53
CA LYS A 140 5.21 5.74 -5.73
C LYS A 140 6.37 5.22 -6.57
N LEU A 141 6.07 4.39 -7.58
CA LEU A 141 7.06 3.91 -8.54
C LEU A 141 7.64 5.07 -9.37
N LEU A 142 6.79 6.01 -9.80
CA LEU A 142 7.23 7.22 -10.52
C LEU A 142 8.10 8.13 -9.64
N ASP A 143 7.76 8.30 -8.37
CA ASP A 143 8.56 9.10 -7.42
C ASP A 143 9.96 8.52 -7.24
N LEU A 144 10.11 7.19 -7.33
CA LEU A 144 11.40 6.49 -7.33
C LEU A 144 12.05 6.37 -8.71
N LYS A 145 11.44 6.93 -9.77
CA LYS A 145 11.90 6.84 -11.16
C LYS A 145 11.98 5.40 -11.71
N LYS A 146 11.16 4.51 -11.18
CA LYS A 146 11.03 3.13 -11.64
C LYS A 146 10.09 3.07 -12.86
N ILE A 147 10.57 3.55 -13.98
CA ILE A 147 9.76 3.72 -15.19
C ILE A 147 9.26 2.39 -15.77
N PRO A 148 10.09 1.32 -15.91
CA PRO A 148 9.62 0.05 -16.46
C PRO A 148 8.50 -0.58 -15.64
N GLU A 149 8.64 -0.55 -14.31
CA GLU A 149 7.63 -1.07 -13.38
C GLU A 149 6.33 -0.26 -13.47
N THR A 150 6.45 1.06 -13.56
CA THR A 150 5.29 1.95 -13.72
C THR A 150 4.56 1.65 -15.03
N GLU A 151 5.28 1.48 -16.16
CA GLU A 151 4.69 1.13 -17.44
C GLU A 151 3.96 -0.22 -17.38
N LYS A 152 4.57 -1.23 -16.76
CA LYS A 152 3.95 -2.55 -16.54
C LYS A 152 2.58 -2.40 -15.86
N TRP A 153 2.51 -1.64 -14.77
CA TRP A 153 1.28 -1.45 -14.00
C TRP A 153 0.24 -0.60 -14.72
N CYS A 154 0.65 0.43 -15.45
CA CYS A 154 -0.23 1.21 -16.30
C CYS A 154 -0.84 0.38 -17.43
N MET A 155 -0.07 -0.51 -18.06
CA MET A 155 -0.58 -1.42 -19.08
C MET A 155 -1.61 -2.41 -18.53
N ARG A 156 -1.39 -2.96 -17.33
CA ARG A 156 -2.34 -3.83 -16.65
C ARG A 156 -3.67 -3.13 -16.35
N LEU A 157 -3.60 -1.88 -15.87
CA LEU A 157 -4.80 -1.05 -15.64
C LEU A 157 -5.54 -0.77 -16.95
N ALA A 158 -4.83 -0.41 -18.02
CA ALA A 158 -5.41 -0.18 -19.34
C ALA A 158 -6.08 -1.43 -19.91
N ALA A 159 -5.43 -2.59 -19.83
CA ALA A 159 -5.98 -3.87 -20.29
C ALA A 159 -7.30 -4.22 -19.56
N ARG A 160 -7.41 -3.91 -18.27
CA ARG A 160 -8.64 -4.11 -17.50
C ARG A 160 -9.79 -3.21 -17.98
N LYS A 161 -9.50 -1.97 -18.37
CA LYS A 161 -10.50 -1.03 -18.91
C LYS A 161 -10.92 -1.42 -20.33
N CYS A 162 -10.01 -1.98 -21.13
CA CYS A 162 -10.30 -2.41 -22.51
C CYS A 162 -11.20 -3.65 -22.61
N ALA A 163 -11.37 -4.41 -21.55
CA ALA A 163 -12.41 -5.45 -21.48
C ALA A 163 -13.84 -4.83 -21.51
N GLY A 164 -13.97 -3.51 -21.45
CA GLY A 164 -15.24 -2.76 -21.44
C GLY A 164 -15.29 -1.51 -22.31
N SER A 165 -14.22 -0.96 -22.92
CA SER A 165 -14.27 0.23 -23.81
C SER A 165 -12.91 0.61 -24.43
N VAL A 166 -12.98 1.35 -25.54
CA VAL A 166 -12.00 1.79 -26.53
C VAL A 166 -10.59 2.20 -26.03
N TYR A 167 -9.59 1.72 -26.75
CA TYR A 167 -8.14 1.89 -26.63
C TYR A 167 -7.66 3.34 -26.79
N LEU A 168 -6.86 3.84 -25.82
CA LEU A 168 -5.96 4.98 -25.99
C LEU A 168 -4.52 4.51 -25.69
N PRO A 169 -3.56 4.72 -26.63
CA PRO A 169 -2.22 4.16 -26.47
C PRO A 169 -1.40 4.87 -25.39
N VAL A 170 -0.89 4.09 -24.46
CA VAL A 170 -0.05 4.50 -23.30
C VAL A 170 1.19 5.34 -23.69
N LYS A 171 1.69 5.19 -24.91
CA LYS A 171 2.89 5.91 -25.40
C LYS A 171 2.77 7.44 -25.41
N THR A 172 1.56 7.99 -25.54
CA THR A 172 1.34 9.46 -25.63
C THR A 172 1.40 10.14 -24.28
N VAL A 173 1.24 9.39 -23.20
CA VAL A 173 1.04 9.92 -21.83
C VAL A 173 2.36 10.24 -21.14
N PHE A 174 3.44 9.50 -21.45
CA PHE A 174 4.75 9.73 -20.80
C PHE A 174 5.54 10.92 -21.39
N HIS A 175 5.14 11.49 -22.55
CA HIS A 175 5.85 12.60 -23.19
C HIS A 175 5.45 14.00 -22.71
N ASN A 176 4.33 14.15 -22.00
CA ASN A 176 3.75 15.46 -21.61
C ASN A 176 3.85 15.84 -20.12
N GLY A 177 4.92 15.50 -19.43
CA GLY A 177 5.44 16.23 -18.26
C GLY A 177 4.61 16.31 -16.96
N GLY A 178 3.37 15.86 -16.88
CA GLY A 178 2.51 16.00 -15.71
C GLY A 178 2.18 14.67 -15.01
N LYS A 179 2.91 14.34 -13.91
CA LYS A 179 2.74 13.09 -13.15
C LYS A 179 1.29 12.77 -12.74
N ARG A 180 0.47 13.79 -12.44
CA ARG A 180 -0.93 13.65 -12.01
C ARG A 180 -1.93 13.64 -13.16
N GLU A 181 -1.64 14.30 -14.27
CA GLU A 181 -2.50 14.28 -15.46
C GLU A 181 -2.49 12.92 -16.13
N ILE A 182 -1.36 12.24 -16.14
CA ILE A 182 -1.20 10.88 -16.68
C ILE A 182 -2.18 9.92 -16.01
N LEU A 183 -2.24 9.91 -14.68
CA LEU A 183 -3.09 8.99 -13.93
C LEU A 183 -4.56 9.44 -13.93
N ARG A 184 -4.85 10.74 -13.97
CA ARG A 184 -6.22 11.27 -14.10
C ARG A 184 -6.85 10.98 -15.45
N SER A 185 -6.08 10.97 -16.54
CA SER A 185 -6.59 10.56 -17.86
C SER A 185 -7.00 9.08 -17.87
N PHE A 186 -6.40 8.26 -17.00
CA PHE A 186 -6.81 6.87 -16.78
C PHE A 186 -8.01 6.73 -15.82
N ALA A 187 -8.19 7.66 -14.88
CA ALA A 187 -9.28 7.64 -13.90
C ALA A 187 -10.57 8.35 -14.38
N GLY A 188 -10.43 9.29 -15.32
CA GLY A 188 -11.49 10.24 -15.71
C GLY A 188 -12.64 9.70 -16.57
N THR A 189 -12.72 8.39 -16.81
CA THR A 189 -13.80 7.79 -17.64
C THR A 189 -14.90 7.10 -16.83
N GLU A 190 -14.96 7.29 -15.52
CA GLU A 190 -16.03 6.72 -14.68
C GLU A 190 -17.18 7.69 -14.37
N ARG A 191 -17.35 8.79 -15.14
CA ARG A 191 -18.55 9.65 -15.04
C ARG A 191 -19.21 9.79 -16.41
N VAL A 192 -20.04 8.84 -16.74
CA VAL A 192 -21.31 9.01 -17.50
C VAL A 192 -22.26 7.95 -17.01
#